data_7375cc35399abb223388271bf77e8a8d
#
_entry.id   7375cc35399abb223388271bf77e8a8d
#
_cell.length_a   1.000
_cell.length_b   1.000
_cell.length_c   1.000
_cell.angle_alpha   90.00
_cell.angle_beta   90.00
_cell.angle_gamma   90.00
#
_symmetry.space_group_name_H-M   'P 1'
#
loop_
_entity.id
_entity.type
_entity.pdbx_description
1 polymer ?
#
loop_
_entity_poly.entity_id
_entity_poly.type
_entity_poly.pdbx_seq_one_letter_code
_entity_poly.pdbx_strand_id
1 'polypeptide(L)'
;MGYVNVDTIYEEEGKEKVEVKNDYVSVEEMAVVEMVMKKSRFIAMAFHVESDDEVHEIIGNLKKSNKNAKHVCYAFVLGETYNVAKNNDDGEPAGSAGAPIFEAIKQMHVTNTLVAVVRYFGGIELGKSRLTRVYNAVAAGVLNEAKKFKMVFCNEVEIKVSYQNYGAVSKLFTESNVHVIEQKNDESMPIMRIAVPVKSSEKLIASIRAKTRGAGAINKYGTGFYKFPYKNGEIVE
;
A
#
# COMPACT_ATOMS: atom_id res chain seq x y z
N MET A 1 -13.10 8.86 16.48
CA MET A 1 -13.96 8.91 15.28
C MET A 1 -13.43 10.04 14.40
N GLY A 2 -12.73 9.71 13.35
CA GLY A 2 -12.25 10.64 12.33
C GLY A 2 -12.45 9.96 10.99
N TYR A 3 -13.60 10.20 10.38
CA TYR A 3 -13.85 9.80 9.00
C TYR A 3 -13.04 10.73 8.12
N VAL A 4 -12.17 10.17 7.28
CA VAL A 4 -11.54 10.92 6.20
C VAL A 4 -12.64 11.21 5.18
N ASN A 5 -12.97 12.50 5.01
CA ASN A 5 -13.92 12.98 4.03
C ASN A 5 -13.48 12.53 2.64
N VAL A 6 -14.41 11.96 1.90
CA VAL A 6 -14.31 11.78 0.45
C VAL A 6 -14.53 13.18 -0.15
N ASP A 7 -13.44 13.87 -0.48
CA ASP A 7 -13.53 15.13 -1.21
C ASP A 7 -13.98 14.84 -2.65
N THR A 8 -15.30 14.90 -2.86
CA THR A 8 -15.89 14.95 -4.18
C THR A 8 -15.67 16.35 -4.73
N ILE A 9 -14.66 16.51 -5.58
CA ILE A 9 -14.46 17.77 -6.30
C ILE A 9 -15.50 17.83 -7.42
N TYR A 10 -16.47 18.74 -7.28
CA TYR A 10 -17.43 19.07 -8.34
C TYR A 10 -16.75 20.02 -9.33
N GLU A 11 -16.64 19.65 -10.59
CA GLU A 11 -16.34 20.55 -11.69
C GLU A 11 -17.49 20.59 -12.69
N GLU A 12 -17.66 21.79 -13.28
CA GLU A 12 -18.75 22.28 -14.09
C GLU A 12 -19.20 21.43 -15.29
N GLU A 13 -20.42 21.73 -15.73
CA GLU A 13 -21.21 21.07 -16.78
C GLU A 13 -20.42 20.57 -18.00
N GLY A 14 -20.53 19.25 -18.26
CA GLY A 14 -20.09 18.63 -19.52
C GLY A 14 -18.89 17.68 -19.46
N LYS A 15 -18.22 17.52 -18.32
CA LYS A 15 -17.12 16.56 -18.16
C LYS A 15 -17.59 15.30 -17.42
N GLU A 16 -17.18 14.12 -17.89
CA GLU A 16 -17.37 12.87 -17.14
C GLU A 16 -16.84 13.01 -15.72
N LYS A 17 -17.69 12.68 -14.74
CA LYS A 17 -17.29 12.66 -13.33
C LYS A 17 -16.24 11.55 -13.13
N VAL A 18 -15.00 11.92 -12.98
CA VAL A 18 -13.96 10.98 -12.55
C VAL A 18 -14.13 10.77 -11.05
N GLU A 19 -14.54 9.58 -10.65
CA GLU A 19 -14.56 9.18 -9.25
C GLU A 19 -13.10 9.11 -8.76
N VAL A 20 -12.70 10.09 -7.95
CA VAL A 20 -11.34 10.11 -7.39
C VAL A 20 -11.29 9.09 -6.25
N LYS A 21 -10.62 7.99 -6.48
CA LYS A 21 -10.33 6.97 -5.48
C LYS A 21 -9.15 7.39 -4.61
N ASN A 22 -9.16 6.94 -3.35
CA ASN A 22 -8.09 7.29 -2.42
C ASN A 22 -6.83 6.46 -2.66
N ASP A 23 -5.69 7.12 -2.67
CA ASP A 23 -4.39 6.45 -2.59
C ASP A 23 -4.29 5.63 -1.30
N TYR A 24 -3.63 4.47 -1.34
CA TYR A 24 -3.40 3.66 -0.16
C TYR A 24 -1.98 3.08 -0.12
N VAL A 25 -1.52 2.73 1.09
CA VAL A 25 -0.21 2.09 1.32
C VAL A 25 -0.43 0.65 1.77
N SER A 26 0.40 -0.27 1.26
CA SER A 26 0.43 -1.67 1.68
C SER A 26 1.86 -2.17 1.80
N VAL A 27 2.03 -3.35 2.41
CA VAL A 27 3.31 -4.05 2.44
C VAL A 27 3.60 -4.68 1.09
N GLU A 28 4.86 -4.71 0.65
CA GLU A 28 5.24 -5.21 -0.67
C GLU A 28 5.63 -6.68 -0.66
N GLU A 29 6.44 -7.05 0.33
CA GLU A 29 6.97 -8.41 0.48
C GLU A 29 6.76 -8.86 1.92
N MET A 30 6.72 -10.18 2.13
CA MET A 30 6.66 -10.74 3.47
C MET A 30 7.87 -10.28 4.30
N ALA A 31 7.59 -9.70 5.46
CA ALA A 31 8.59 -9.37 6.46
C ALA A 31 8.42 -10.25 7.70
N VAL A 32 9.51 -10.50 8.42
CA VAL A 32 9.52 -11.31 9.63
C VAL A 32 10.37 -10.65 10.70
N VAL A 33 9.81 -10.53 11.92
CA VAL A 33 10.51 -10.04 13.11
C VAL A 33 10.26 -10.98 14.26
N GLU A 34 11.27 -11.21 15.06
CA GLU A 34 11.20 -12.04 16.26
C GLU A 34 11.49 -11.24 17.52
N MET A 35 10.73 -11.53 18.58
CA MET A 35 10.94 -10.96 19.92
C MET A 35 10.85 -12.07 20.98
N VAL A 36 11.74 -12.03 21.96
CA VAL A 36 11.70 -12.93 23.12
C VAL A 36 11.36 -12.15 24.38
N MET A 37 10.36 -12.62 25.12
CA MET A 37 9.95 -12.04 26.39
C MET A 37 9.68 -13.14 27.43
N LYS A 38 10.42 -13.12 28.55
CA LYS A 38 10.31 -14.15 29.62
C LYS A 38 10.28 -15.58 29.06
N LYS A 39 11.23 -15.95 28.22
CA LYS A 39 11.35 -17.23 27.52
C LYS A 39 10.24 -17.52 26.50
N SER A 40 9.17 -16.75 26.42
CA SER A 40 8.22 -16.84 25.31
C SER A 40 8.81 -16.19 24.06
N ARG A 41 8.63 -16.86 22.91
CA ARG A 41 9.09 -16.40 21.60
C ARG A 41 7.90 -15.98 20.77
N PHE A 42 7.96 -14.78 20.21
CA PHE A 42 6.95 -14.17 19.35
C PHE A 42 7.56 -13.93 17.98
N ILE A 43 6.98 -14.52 16.95
CA ILE A 43 7.41 -14.33 15.56
C ILE A 43 6.29 -13.62 14.82
N ALA A 44 6.48 -12.36 14.50
CA ALA A 44 5.55 -11.58 13.71
C ALA A 44 5.91 -11.66 12.23
N MET A 45 4.89 -11.80 11.40
CA MET A 45 4.98 -11.82 9.94
C MET A 45 3.95 -10.86 9.37
N ALA A 46 4.36 -10.03 8.42
CA ALA A 46 3.47 -9.14 7.68
C ALA A 46 3.35 -9.62 6.23
N PHE A 47 2.13 -9.60 5.67
CA PHE A 47 1.82 -10.05 4.32
C PHE A 47 0.94 -9.02 3.61
N HIS A 48 1.14 -8.86 2.31
CA HIS A 48 0.13 -8.26 1.45
C HIS A 48 -0.98 -9.27 1.21
N VAL A 49 -2.23 -8.85 1.32
CA VAL A 49 -3.42 -9.68 1.12
C VAL A 49 -4.53 -8.85 0.48
N GLU A 50 -5.28 -9.44 -0.44
CA GLU A 50 -6.37 -8.77 -1.13
C GLU A 50 -7.75 -9.35 -0.79
N SER A 51 -7.79 -10.51 -0.12
CA SER A 51 -9.04 -11.19 0.23
C SER A 51 -8.99 -11.88 1.59
N ASP A 52 -10.19 -12.12 2.15
CA ASP A 52 -10.37 -12.91 3.39
C ASP A 52 -9.93 -14.37 3.20
N ASP A 53 -10.10 -14.91 2.00
CA ASP A 53 -9.70 -16.28 1.66
C ASP A 53 -8.17 -16.45 1.70
N GLU A 54 -7.41 -15.50 1.15
CA GLU A 54 -5.95 -15.48 1.26
C GLU A 54 -5.49 -15.43 2.72
N VAL A 55 -6.15 -14.61 3.54
CA VAL A 55 -5.85 -14.55 4.99
C VAL A 55 -6.04 -15.92 5.62
N HIS A 56 -7.17 -16.58 5.36
CA HIS A 56 -7.46 -17.91 5.91
C HIS A 56 -6.45 -18.96 5.45
N GLU A 57 -6.03 -18.92 4.19
CA GLU A 57 -5.02 -19.82 3.66
C GLU A 57 -3.67 -19.61 4.35
N ILE A 58 -3.19 -18.36 4.47
CA ILE A 58 -1.93 -18.03 5.15
C ILE A 58 -1.96 -18.47 6.61
N ILE A 59 -3.03 -18.15 7.34
CA ILE A 59 -3.15 -18.54 8.76
C ILE A 59 -3.21 -20.06 8.90
N GLY A 60 -3.94 -20.75 8.01
CA GLY A 60 -3.99 -22.23 7.98
C GLY A 60 -2.59 -22.84 7.76
N ASN A 61 -1.79 -22.28 6.85
CA ASN A 61 -0.44 -22.72 6.58
C ASN A 61 0.51 -22.42 7.75
N LEU A 62 0.40 -21.26 8.39
CA LEU A 62 1.17 -20.93 9.59
C LEU A 62 0.86 -21.89 10.74
N LYS A 63 -0.39 -22.24 11.00
CA LYS A 63 -0.78 -23.22 12.02
C LYS A 63 -0.22 -24.62 11.71
N LYS A 64 -0.28 -25.06 10.46
CA LYS A 64 0.28 -26.35 10.03
C LYS A 64 1.80 -26.42 10.20
N SER A 65 2.50 -25.34 9.87
CA SER A 65 3.97 -25.25 9.95
C SER A 65 4.49 -25.05 11.38
N ASN A 66 3.66 -24.53 12.28
CA ASN A 66 4.05 -24.20 13.66
C ASN A 66 3.23 -25.02 14.70
N LYS A 67 3.18 -26.35 14.53
CA LYS A 67 2.36 -27.25 15.37
C LYS A 67 2.65 -27.16 16.88
N ASN A 68 3.86 -26.76 17.27
CA ASN A 68 4.29 -26.60 18.64
C ASN A 68 4.04 -25.17 19.18
N ALA A 69 3.55 -24.26 18.35
CA ALA A 69 3.14 -22.93 18.81
C ALA A 69 1.86 -23.03 19.63
N LYS A 70 1.78 -22.23 20.69
CA LYS A 70 0.59 -22.21 21.53
C LYS A 70 -0.54 -21.39 20.88
N HIS A 71 -0.18 -20.31 20.18
CA HIS A 71 -1.13 -19.39 19.54
C HIS A 71 -0.59 -18.87 18.21
N VAL A 72 -1.50 -18.62 17.28
CA VAL A 72 -1.26 -17.90 16.02
C VAL A 72 -2.28 -16.77 15.95
N CYS A 73 -1.96 -15.67 16.66
CA CYS A 73 -2.82 -14.49 16.72
C CYS A 73 -2.62 -13.63 15.48
N TYR A 74 -3.68 -12.94 15.03
CA TYR A 74 -3.55 -12.12 13.82
C TYR A 74 -4.56 -10.97 13.82
N ALA A 75 -4.27 -9.98 12.99
CA ALA A 75 -5.21 -8.98 12.51
C ALA A 75 -4.93 -8.65 11.05
N PHE A 76 -5.97 -8.24 10.33
CA PHE A 76 -5.84 -7.76 8.96
C PHE A 76 -6.82 -6.65 8.63
N VAL A 77 -6.46 -5.89 7.62
CA VAL A 77 -7.28 -4.82 7.04
C VAL A 77 -7.30 -5.00 5.54
N LEU A 78 -8.49 -4.89 4.91
CA LEU A 78 -8.68 -4.98 3.47
C LEU A 78 -9.44 -3.78 2.94
N GLY A 79 -9.20 -3.48 1.67
CA GLY A 79 -9.87 -2.45 0.89
C GLY A 79 -9.21 -1.08 0.99
N GLU A 80 -9.35 -0.30 -0.07
CA GLU A 80 -8.73 1.02 -0.24
C GLU A 80 -9.09 2.00 0.90
N THR A 81 -10.30 1.87 1.46
CA THR A 81 -10.82 2.71 2.53
C THR A 81 -10.98 1.96 3.87
N TYR A 82 -10.19 0.90 4.09
CA TYR A 82 -10.21 0.08 5.32
C TYR A 82 -11.58 -0.56 5.57
N ASN A 83 -12.25 -1.04 4.52
CA ASN A 83 -13.63 -1.51 4.54
C ASN A 83 -13.85 -2.76 5.39
N VAL A 84 -12.84 -3.61 5.48
CA VAL A 84 -12.88 -4.83 6.28
C VAL A 84 -11.72 -4.82 7.24
N ALA A 85 -12.02 -5.01 8.54
CA ALA A 85 -11.00 -5.17 9.57
C ALA A 85 -11.42 -6.30 10.53
N LYS A 86 -10.55 -7.28 10.68
CA LYS A 86 -10.77 -8.42 11.59
C LYS A 86 -9.52 -8.72 12.40
N ASN A 87 -9.71 -9.27 13.58
CA ASN A 87 -8.62 -9.73 14.43
C ASN A 87 -9.00 -10.99 15.20
N ASN A 88 -8.00 -11.75 15.68
CA ASN A 88 -8.20 -12.99 16.40
C ASN A 88 -7.09 -13.21 17.44
N ASP A 89 -7.49 -13.49 18.67
CA ASP A 89 -6.59 -13.78 19.78
C ASP A 89 -6.11 -15.24 19.83
N ASP A 90 -6.71 -16.15 19.04
CA ASP A 90 -6.36 -17.58 18.95
C ASP A 90 -6.11 -18.25 20.31
N GLY A 91 -7.00 -17.99 21.30
CA GLY A 91 -6.93 -18.55 22.63
C GLY A 91 -6.05 -17.80 23.64
N GLU A 92 -5.44 -16.68 23.27
CA GLU A 92 -4.90 -15.72 24.24
C GLU A 92 -6.06 -15.05 25.02
N PRO A 93 -5.81 -14.43 26.19
CA PRO A 93 -6.84 -13.67 26.89
C PRO A 93 -7.49 -12.61 25.99
N ALA A 94 -8.80 -12.54 26.00
CA ALA A 94 -9.58 -11.69 25.10
C ALA A 94 -9.05 -10.25 25.00
N GLY A 95 -8.78 -9.79 23.77
CA GLY A 95 -8.25 -8.47 23.45
C GLY A 95 -6.78 -8.24 23.82
N SER A 96 -6.02 -9.30 24.11
CA SER A 96 -4.59 -9.15 24.48
C SER A 96 -3.62 -9.34 23.33
N ALA A 97 -4.07 -9.84 22.18
CA ALA A 97 -3.25 -10.12 21.01
C ALA A 97 -3.82 -9.51 19.73
N GLY A 98 -4.99 -9.94 19.28
CA GLY A 98 -5.56 -9.51 18.01
C GLY A 98 -5.82 -8.00 17.94
N ALA A 99 -6.43 -7.43 18.97
CA ALA A 99 -6.67 -5.99 19.02
C ALA A 99 -5.38 -5.14 19.04
N PRO A 100 -4.33 -5.46 19.83
CA PRO A 100 -3.04 -4.79 19.75
C PRO A 100 -2.34 -4.89 18.40
N ILE A 101 -2.44 -6.03 17.70
CA ILE A 101 -1.93 -6.20 16.36
C ILE A 101 -2.68 -5.27 15.39
N PHE A 102 -4.00 -5.22 15.47
CA PHE A 102 -4.83 -4.33 14.67
C PHE A 102 -4.48 -2.84 14.88
N GLU A 103 -4.28 -2.42 16.15
CA GLU A 103 -3.86 -1.04 16.44
C GLU A 103 -2.50 -0.70 15.84
N ALA A 104 -1.56 -1.65 15.76
CA ALA A 104 -0.29 -1.45 15.07
C ALA A 104 -0.48 -1.23 13.56
N ILE A 105 -1.33 -2.03 12.89
CA ILE A 105 -1.66 -1.85 11.46
C ILE A 105 -2.27 -0.47 11.22
N LYS A 106 -3.22 -0.06 12.08
CA LYS A 106 -3.91 1.22 11.99
C LYS A 106 -2.95 2.41 12.16
N GLN A 107 -2.04 2.34 13.14
CA GLN A 107 -1.03 3.39 13.38
C GLN A 107 -0.05 3.55 12.22
N MET A 108 0.23 2.48 11.49
CA MET A 108 1.10 2.49 10.31
C MET A 108 0.37 2.95 9.03
N HIS A 109 -0.94 3.21 9.11
CA HIS A 109 -1.77 3.65 7.98
C HIS A 109 -1.63 2.74 6.74
N VAL A 110 -1.53 1.43 6.94
CA VAL A 110 -1.47 0.44 5.86
C VAL A 110 -2.79 -0.32 5.75
N THR A 111 -3.16 -0.70 4.53
CA THR A 111 -4.30 -1.57 4.23
C THR A 111 -3.89 -2.73 3.34
N ASN A 112 -4.82 -3.62 2.98
CA ASN A 112 -4.52 -4.86 2.26
C ASN A 112 -3.33 -5.59 2.91
N THR A 113 -3.36 -5.64 4.25
CA THR A 113 -2.24 -6.10 5.06
C THR A 113 -2.73 -7.04 6.16
N LEU A 114 -2.11 -8.20 6.24
CA LEU A 114 -2.23 -9.15 7.35
C LEU A 114 -0.95 -9.08 8.20
N VAL A 115 -1.12 -8.99 9.51
CA VAL A 115 -0.05 -9.26 10.48
C VAL A 115 -0.43 -10.47 11.33
N ALA A 116 0.38 -11.52 11.27
CA ALA A 116 0.24 -12.74 12.07
C ALA A 116 1.41 -12.85 13.05
N VAL A 117 1.11 -13.24 14.29
CA VAL A 117 2.11 -13.45 15.33
C VAL A 117 2.00 -14.88 15.89
N VAL A 118 3.03 -15.67 15.65
CA VAL A 118 3.17 -17.03 16.18
C VAL A 118 3.85 -16.95 17.53
N ARG A 119 3.21 -17.48 18.56
CA ARG A 119 3.77 -17.51 19.93
C ARG A 119 4.10 -18.92 20.40
N TYR A 120 5.34 -19.08 20.86
CA TYR A 120 5.79 -20.24 21.62
C TYR A 120 5.88 -19.88 23.10
N PHE A 121 5.13 -20.59 23.93
CA PHE A 121 5.09 -20.31 25.36
C PHE A 121 6.37 -20.75 26.07
N GLY A 122 6.97 -19.88 26.87
CA GLY A 122 8.23 -20.14 27.57
C GLY A 122 8.09 -20.64 29.02
N GLY A 123 6.90 -21.12 29.41
CA GLY A 123 6.65 -21.63 30.76
C GLY A 123 6.36 -20.55 31.85
N ILE A 124 6.44 -19.25 31.48
CA ILE A 124 6.20 -18.15 32.41
C ILE A 124 5.05 -17.29 31.92
N GLU A 125 4.00 -17.16 32.68
CA GLU A 125 2.87 -16.30 32.33
C GLU A 125 3.27 -14.82 32.32
N LEU A 126 2.82 -14.11 31.30
CA LEU A 126 3.14 -12.69 31.10
C LEU A 126 2.11 -11.77 31.76
N GLY A 127 0.86 -12.22 31.85
CA GLY A 127 -0.30 -11.40 32.23
C GLY A 127 -0.79 -10.51 31.10
N LYS A 128 -2.09 -10.20 31.09
CA LYS A 128 -2.80 -9.52 29.97
C LYS A 128 -2.10 -8.22 29.53
N SER A 129 -1.81 -7.31 30.47
CA SER A 129 -1.21 -6.01 30.13
C SER A 129 0.15 -6.12 29.42
N ARG A 130 0.97 -7.11 29.80
CA ARG A 130 2.28 -7.33 29.15
C ARG A 130 2.12 -7.98 27.78
N LEU A 131 1.19 -8.93 27.65
CA LEU A 131 0.84 -9.52 26.35
C LEU A 131 0.44 -8.44 25.36
N THR A 132 -0.48 -7.56 25.72
CA THR A 132 -0.93 -6.44 24.90
C THR A 132 0.26 -5.61 24.38
N ARG A 133 1.20 -5.26 25.26
CA ARG A 133 2.40 -4.49 24.86
C ARG A 133 3.33 -5.25 23.92
N VAL A 134 3.54 -6.54 24.17
CA VAL A 134 4.43 -7.38 23.33
C VAL A 134 3.82 -7.59 21.95
N TYR A 135 2.53 -7.93 21.87
CA TYR A 135 1.85 -8.11 20.58
C TYR A 135 1.85 -6.84 19.74
N ASN A 136 1.57 -5.69 20.36
CA ASN A 136 1.66 -4.40 19.65
C ASN A 136 3.10 -4.10 19.19
N ALA A 137 4.09 -4.26 20.07
CA ALA A 137 5.48 -3.95 19.77
C ALA A 137 6.05 -4.83 18.65
N VAL A 138 5.78 -6.14 18.65
CA VAL A 138 6.30 -7.03 17.62
C VAL A 138 5.57 -6.80 16.28
N ALA A 139 4.26 -6.48 16.29
CA ALA A 139 3.51 -6.13 15.11
C ALA A 139 3.98 -4.80 14.51
N ALA A 140 4.20 -3.78 15.33
CA ALA A 140 4.78 -2.51 14.87
C ALA A 140 6.20 -2.73 14.33
N GLY A 141 7.01 -3.58 14.97
CA GLY A 141 8.36 -3.93 14.51
C GLY A 141 8.35 -4.52 13.11
N VAL A 142 7.53 -5.54 12.84
CA VAL A 142 7.47 -6.17 11.51
C VAL A 142 6.94 -5.21 10.44
N LEU A 143 5.99 -4.35 10.77
CA LEU A 143 5.47 -3.35 9.85
C LEU A 143 6.52 -2.26 9.54
N ASN A 144 7.39 -1.91 10.49
CA ASN A 144 8.50 -0.98 10.25
C ASN A 144 9.55 -1.57 9.30
N GLU A 145 9.90 -2.86 9.48
CA GLU A 145 10.87 -3.56 8.63
C GLU A 145 10.32 -3.88 7.23
N ALA A 146 9.01 -4.06 7.10
CA ALA A 146 8.38 -4.39 5.83
C ALA A 146 8.62 -3.28 4.79
N LYS A 147 9.06 -3.68 3.59
CA LYS A 147 8.99 -2.81 2.43
C LYS A 147 7.54 -2.46 2.13
N LYS A 148 7.30 -1.24 1.72
CA LYS A 148 5.97 -0.73 1.43
C LYS A 148 5.89 -0.19 0.01
N PHE A 149 4.70 -0.23 -0.55
CA PHE A 149 4.36 0.47 -1.77
C PHE A 149 3.13 1.34 -1.55
N LYS A 150 2.99 2.35 -2.39
CA LYS A 150 1.79 3.18 -2.45
C LYS A 150 1.06 2.90 -3.75
N MET A 151 -0.21 2.53 -3.66
CA MET A 151 -1.12 2.53 -4.81
C MET A 151 -1.69 3.92 -4.98
N VAL A 152 -1.43 4.51 -6.13
CA VAL A 152 -1.84 5.89 -6.45
C VAL A 152 -2.85 5.85 -7.58
N PHE A 153 -3.97 6.55 -7.40
CA PHE A 153 -4.96 6.69 -8.45
C PHE A 153 -4.50 7.72 -9.48
N CYS A 154 -4.32 7.27 -10.71
CA CYS A 154 -3.69 7.99 -11.80
C CYS A 154 -4.61 8.19 -13.00
N ASN A 155 -4.42 9.29 -13.73
CA ASN A 155 -4.86 9.41 -15.11
C ASN A 155 -3.87 8.70 -16.04
N GLU A 156 -4.39 7.94 -16.98
CA GLU A 156 -3.61 7.38 -18.09
C GLU A 156 -3.58 8.35 -19.27
N VAL A 157 -2.39 8.68 -19.70
CA VAL A 157 -2.18 9.69 -20.75
C VAL A 157 -1.25 9.15 -21.84
N GLU A 158 -1.67 9.24 -23.08
CA GLU A 158 -0.79 9.02 -24.24
C GLU A 158 -0.22 10.35 -24.70
N ILE A 159 1.08 10.38 -24.93
CA ILE A 159 1.84 11.56 -25.33
C ILE A 159 2.60 11.21 -26.61
N LYS A 160 2.39 11.98 -27.66
CA LYS A 160 3.14 11.91 -28.93
C LYS A 160 3.87 13.22 -29.13
N VAL A 161 5.21 13.18 -29.18
CA VAL A 161 6.05 14.36 -29.35
C VAL A 161 7.15 14.08 -30.37
N SER A 162 7.70 15.13 -30.99
CA SER A 162 8.86 14.95 -31.89
C SER A 162 10.09 14.47 -31.11
N TYR A 163 11.02 13.79 -31.78
CA TYR A 163 12.31 13.38 -31.19
C TYR A 163 13.08 14.55 -30.57
N GLN A 164 12.98 15.76 -31.14
CA GLN A 164 13.61 16.97 -30.58
C GLN A 164 13.07 17.34 -29.19
N ASN A 165 11.78 17.10 -28.93
CA ASN A 165 11.14 17.44 -27.65
C ASN A 165 11.17 16.28 -26.64
N TYR A 166 11.49 15.06 -27.10
CA TYR A 166 11.45 13.84 -26.29
C TYR A 166 12.26 13.95 -24.99
N GLY A 167 13.52 14.38 -25.09
CA GLY A 167 14.39 14.51 -23.90
C GLY A 167 13.87 15.52 -22.86
N ALA A 168 13.30 16.64 -23.32
CA ALA A 168 12.73 17.64 -22.45
C ALA A 168 11.44 17.16 -21.75
N VAL A 169 10.63 16.36 -22.45
CA VAL A 169 9.40 15.77 -21.91
C VAL A 169 9.71 14.63 -20.94
N SER A 170 10.65 13.73 -21.29
CA SER A 170 11.06 12.62 -20.41
C SER A 170 11.60 13.11 -19.06
N LYS A 171 12.30 14.26 -19.04
CA LYS A 171 12.76 14.85 -17.79
C LYS A 171 11.61 15.27 -16.87
N LEU A 172 10.49 15.74 -17.42
CA LEU A 172 9.30 16.08 -16.63
C LEU A 172 8.67 14.86 -15.95
N PHE A 173 8.85 13.66 -16.49
CA PHE A 173 8.29 12.44 -15.89
C PHE A 173 8.96 12.11 -14.57
N THR A 174 10.27 12.18 -14.49
CA THR A 174 11.03 12.00 -13.24
C THR A 174 10.63 13.05 -12.19
N GLU A 175 10.47 14.31 -12.61
CA GLU A 175 10.09 15.41 -11.70
C GLU A 175 8.64 15.32 -11.18
N SER A 176 7.79 14.51 -11.81
CA SER A 176 6.34 14.46 -11.54
C SER A 176 5.84 13.10 -11.01
N ASN A 177 6.73 12.21 -10.58
CA ASN A 177 6.38 10.86 -10.13
C ASN A 177 5.47 10.13 -11.13
N VAL A 178 5.88 10.08 -12.38
CA VAL A 178 5.13 9.45 -13.47
C VAL A 178 5.51 7.97 -13.58
N HIS A 179 4.50 7.10 -13.64
CA HIS A 179 4.73 5.70 -13.99
C HIS A 179 4.63 5.51 -15.51
N VAL A 180 5.70 5.05 -16.15
CA VAL A 180 5.70 4.78 -17.60
C VAL A 180 5.07 3.41 -17.83
N ILE A 181 3.89 3.39 -18.46
CA ILE A 181 3.15 2.16 -18.78
C ILE A 181 3.78 1.48 -20.01
N GLU A 182 4.02 2.27 -21.06
CA GLU A 182 4.52 1.78 -22.34
C GLU A 182 5.24 2.89 -23.09
N GLN A 183 6.30 2.50 -23.80
CA GLN A 183 6.98 3.38 -24.72
C GLN A 183 7.14 2.66 -26.07
N LYS A 184 6.67 3.31 -27.13
CA LYS A 184 6.83 2.84 -28.51
C LYS A 184 7.60 3.86 -29.31
N ASN A 185 8.54 3.39 -30.09
CA ASN A 185 9.24 4.21 -31.08
C ASN A 185 8.56 3.97 -32.44
N ASP A 186 7.80 4.94 -32.90
CA ASP A 186 7.34 5.01 -34.27
C ASP A 186 8.42 5.72 -35.12
N GLU A 187 8.52 5.42 -36.42
CA GLU A 187 9.52 6.01 -37.31
C GLU A 187 9.48 7.55 -37.32
N SER A 188 8.31 8.13 -37.05
CA SER A 188 8.08 9.57 -37.10
C SER A 188 8.10 10.26 -35.72
N MET A 189 7.57 9.62 -34.68
CA MET A 189 7.43 10.20 -33.33
C MET A 189 7.42 9.13 -32.24
N PRO A 190 8.14 9.35 -31.14
CA PRO A 190 7.98 8.51 -29.96
C PRO A 190 6.58 8.68 -29.35
N ILE A 191 5.99 7.54 -28.97
CA ILE A 191 4.70 7.45 -28.29
C ILE A 191 4.95 6.92 -26.90
N MET A 192 4.50 7.67 -25.88
CA MET A 192 4.63 7.30 -24.48
C MET A 192 3.25 7.22 -23.86
N ARG A 193 2.94 6.09 -23.23
CA ARG A 193 1.77 5.94 -22.36
C ARG A 193 2.25 5.99 -20.91
N ILE A 194 1.67 6.90 -20.14
CA ILE A 194 2.06 7.16 -18.76
C ILE A 194 0.84 7.15 -17.84
N ALA A 195 1.06 6.74 -16.60
CA ALA A 195 0.13 6.98 -15.51
C ALA A 195 0.68 8.13 -14.66
N VAL A 196 -0.11 9.16 -14.48
CA VAL A 196 0.24 10.34 -13.70
C VAL A 196 -0.78 10.55 -12.58
N PRO A 197 -0.37 10.78 -11.33
CA PRO A 197 -1.29 11.00 -10.24
C PRO A 197 -2.32 12.08 -10.59
N VAL A 198 -3.61 11.82 -10.33
CA VAL A 198 -4.70 12.74 -10.70
C VAL A 198 -4.40 14.17 -10.24
N LYS A 199 -3.89 14.33 -9.00
CA LYS A 199 -3.57 15.63 -8.40
C LYS A 199 -2.50 16.44 -9.15
N SER A 200 -1.60 15.78 -9.89
CA SER A 200 -0.51 16.43 -10.64
C SER A 200 -0.70 16.42 -12.15
N SER A 201 -1.72 15.74 -12.65
CA SER A 201 -1.96 15.51 -14.07
C SER A 201 -2.07 16.80 -14.89
N GLU A 202 -2.91 17.75 -14.46
CA GLU A 202 -3.09 19.01 -15.18
C GLU A 202 -1.82 19.86 -15.23
N LYS A 203 -1.06 19.89 -14.11
CA LYS A 203 0.22 20.59 -14.05
C LYS A 203 1.24 19.99 -15.00
N LEU A 204 1.33 18.66 -15.06
CA LEU A 204 2.24 17.96 -15.97
C LEU A 204 1.86 18.23 -17.45
N ILE A 205 0.57 18.12 -17.78
CA ILE A 205 0.06 18.38 -19.14
C ILE A 205 0.38 19.82 -19.57
N ALA A 206 0.16 20.80 -18.70
CA ALA A 206 0.51 22.19 -18.97
C ALA A 206 2.02 22.38 -19.19
N SER A 207 2.86 21.72 -18.39
CA SER A 207 4.32 21.75 -18.56
C SER A 207 4.78 21.13 -19.87
N ILE A 208 4.18 20.01 -20.29
CA ILE A 208 4.47 19.37 -21.59
C ILE A 208 4.09 20.30 -22.73
N ARG A 209 2.89 20.89 -22.69
CA ARG A 209 2.45 21.86 -23.72
C ARG A 209 3.40 23.07 -23.84
N ALA A 210 3.84 23.61 -22.70
CA ALA A 210 4.80 24.70 -22.67
C ALA A 210 6.16 24.33 -23.30
N LYS A 211 6.72 23.16 -22.92
CA LYS A 211 8.01 22.67 -23.42
C LYS A 211 7.97 22.36 -24.92
N THR A 212 6.86 21.84 -25.40
CA THR A 212 6.68 21.49 -26.84
C THR A 212 6.14 22.65 -27.66
N ARG A 213 5.88 23.83 -27.07
CA ARG A 213 5.20 24.96 -27.71
C ARG A 213 3.87 24.56 -28.38
N GLY A 214 3.14 23.62 -27.75
CA GLY A 214 1.91 23.06 -28.30
C GLY A 214 2.09 22.02 -29.40
N ALA A 215 3.33 21.73 -29.83
CA ALA A 215 3.63 20.73 -30.86
C ALA A 215 3.70 19.33 -30.25
N GLY A 216 2.56 18.71 -30.05
CA GLY A 216 2.43 17.34 -29.53
C GLY A 216 0.97 16.99 -29.30
N ALA A 217 0.63 15.71 -29.47
CA ALA A 217 -0.69 15.21 -29.13
C ALA A 217 -0.67 14.65 -27.72
N ILE A 218 -1.66 15.02 -26.91
CA ILE A 218 -1.86 14.51 -25.55
C ILE A 218 -3.31 14.04 -25.47
N ASN A 219 -3.49 12.74 -25.29
CA ASN A 219 -4.80 12.09 -25.19
C ASN A 219 -4.95 11.45 -23.81
N LYS A 220 -6.04 11.73 -23.11
CA LYS A 220 -6.43 10.97 -21.91
C LYS A 220 -7.06 9.66 -22.36
N TYR A 221 -6.65 8.57 -21.75
CA TYR A 221 -7.07 7.21 -22.11
C TYR A 221 -8.01 6.59 -21.07
N GLY A 222 -7.78 6.86 -19.79
CA GLY A 222 -8.51 6.24 -18.70
C GLY A 222 -7.94 6.64 -17.34
N THR A 223 -8.31 5.88 -16.34
CA THR A 223 -7.81 6.01 -14.97
C THR A 223 -7.56 4.62 -14.39
N GLY A 224 -6.60 4.50 -13.49
CA GLY A 224 -6.28 3.26 -12.82
C GLY A 224 -5.37 3.45 -11.61
N PHE A 225 -5.25 2.39 -10.80
CA PHE A 225 -4.28 2.36 -9.72
C PHE A 225 -2.93 1.87 -10.23
N TYR A 226 -1.87 2.57 -9.83
CA TYR A 226 -0.49 2.23 -10.17
C TYR A 226 0.36 2.16 -8.91
N LYS A 227 1.25 1.16 -8.87
CA LYS A 227 2.15 0.89 -7.76
C LYS A 227 3.38 1.79 -7.84
N PHE A 228 3.64 2.51 -6.75
CA PHE A 228 4.84 3.34 -6.57
C PHE A 228 5.63 2.84 -5.36
N PRO A 229 6.98 2.79 -5.44
CA PRO A 229 7.81 2.54 -4.27
C PRO A 229 7.55 3.58 -3.18
N TYR A 230 7.50 3.15 -1.90
CA TYR A 230 7.16 4.03 -0.79
C TYR A 230 8.08 3.83 0.40
N LYS A 231 8.70 4.90 0.89
CA LYS A 231 9.60 4.86 2.02
C LYS A 231 9.51 6.16 2.82
N ASN A 232 9.53 6.07 4.16
CA ASN A 232 9.54 7.22 5.07
C ASN A 232 8.41 8.24 4.85
N GLY A 233 7.24 7.80 4.40
CA GLY A 233 6.11 8.70 4.17
C GLY A 233 6.01 9.27 2.74
N GLU A 234 6.96 8.96 1.86
CA GLU A 234 7.05 9.52 0.52
C GLU A 234 7.20 8.44 -0.57
N ILE A 235 6.75 8.76 -1.78
CA ILE A 235 7.05 7.98 -2.98
C ILE A 235 8.53 8.19 -3.29
N VAL A 236 9.26 7.10 -3.47
CA VAL A 236 10.70 7.11 -3.82
C VAL A 236 10.90 6.55 -5.23
N GLU A 237 12.00 6.94 -5.87
CA GLU A 237 12.41 6.40 -7.19
C GLU A 237 12.97 4.97 -7.07
#